data_f4dd71a24eba579e8f6463a2cc7825ea
#
_entry.id   f4dd71a24eba579e8f6463a2cc7825ea
#
_cell.length_a   1.000
_cell.length_b   1.000
_cell.length_c   1.000
_cell.angle_alpha   90.00
_cell.angle_beta   90.00
_cell.angle_gamma   90.00
#
_symmetry.space_group_name_H-M   'P 1'
#
loop_
_entity.id
_entity.type
_entity.pdbx_description
1 polymer ?
#
loop_
_entity_poly.entity_id
_entity_poly.type
_entity_poly.pdbx_seq_one_letter_code
_entity_poly.pdbx_strand_id
1 'polypeptide(L)'
;MTNIQLLLLSALQGLTEFLPVSSSGHLILFSKFTSFSDQGLALDVAMHVGSILAVIIYFSEEIWMMLKGVLKTWLIPNFKNAGSKLFWLIVIGTIPAVIAGLSLKSYGMEWLRDSRIVGWTILGFGIVLFIADKLGMTIRQIKHLTALDALLIGLAQCLALIPGTSRSGITITMGRFLGMERREAAKFAMLLSIPTIVAAGILVGWELYSTGNFQEIIYAMDGITYSFIFSILAIYIIMWWLKKSTFLPFVIYRLFLGTYLLLNSYGYIEKF
;
A
#
# COMPACT_ATOMS: atom_id res chain seq x y z
N MET A 1 -17.36 12.78 13.91
CA MET A 1 -17.38 12.19 12.53
C MET A 1 -18.73 11.54 12.30
N THR A 2 -19.30 11.63 11.09
CA THR A 2 -20.57 10.94 10.77
C THR A 2 -20.31 9.51 10.27
N ASN A 3 -21.30 8.61 10.41
CA ASN A 3 -21.17 7.24 9.88
C ASN A 3 -20.98 7.21 8.35
N ILE A 4 -21.57 8.18 7.64
CA ILE A 4 -21.41 8.31 6.19
C ILE A 4 -19.96 8.69 5.84
N GLN A 5 -19.36 9.63 6.56
CA GLN A 5 -17.96 10.01 6.39
C GLN A 5 -17.03 8.81 6.61
N LEU A 6 -17.24 8.05 7.70
CA LEU A 6 -16.47 6.86 8.01
C LEU A 6 -16.58 5.81 6.89
N LEU A 7 -17.79 5.54 6.42
CA LEU A 7 -18.03 4.59 5.33
C LEU A 7 -17.31 5.02 4.04
N LEU A 8 -17.41 6.30 3.67
CA LEU A 8 -16.77 6.83 2.45
C LEU A 8 -15.23 6.75 2.53
N LEU A 9 -14.65 7.14 3.68
CA LEU A 9 -13.20 7.04 3.90
C LEU A 9 -12.73 5.59 3.87
N SER A 10 -13.45 4.68 4.53
CA SER A 10 -13.11 3.26 4.55
C SER A 10 -13.25 2.60 3.18
N ALA A 11 -14.26 3.01 2.39
CA ALA A 11 -14.42 2.56 1.02
C ALA A 11 -13.26 3.07 0.15
N LEU A 12 -12.92 4.35 0.27
CA LEU A 12 -11.80 4.97 -0.44
C LEU A 12 -10.48 4.25 -0.12
N GLN A 13 -10.19 4.07 1.18
CA GLN A 13 -9.00 3.34 1.62
C GLN A 13 -9.00 1.90 1.08
N GLY A 14 -10.06 1.14 1.32
CA GLY A 14 -10.13 -0.27 0.94
C GLY A 14 -10.02 -0.49 -0.56
N LEU A 15 -10.64 0.35 -1.38
CA LEU A 15 -10.58 0.25 -2.83
C LEU A 15 -9.22 0.67 -3.39
N THR A 16 -8.55 1.65 -2.80
CA THR A 16 -7.33 2.24 -3.38
C THR A 16 -6.03 1.69 -2.81
N GLU A 17 -6.04 0.98 -1.68
CA GLU A 17 -4.83 0.50 -0.99
C GLU A 17 -3.99 -0.43 -1.85
N PHE A 18 -4.61 -1.36 -2.56
CA PHE A 18 -3.92 -2.36 -3.38
C PHE A 18 -3.87 -2.00 -4.86
N LEU A 19 -4.65 -1.01 -5.27
CA LEU A 19 -4.53 -0.42 -6.59
C LEU A 19 -3.30 0.51 -6.62
N PRO A 20 -2.55 0.57 -7.72
CA PRO A 20 -1.37 1.42 -7.80
C PRO A 20 -1.72 2.90 -8.02
N VAL A 21 -2.63 3.45 -7.17
CA VAL A 21 -3.20 4.82 -7.32
C VAL A 21 -2.96 5.74 -6.11
N SER A 22 -2.38 5.22 -5.01
CA SER A 22 -2.07 5.93 -3.76
C SER A 22 -3.27 6.23 -2.86
N SER A 23 -3.61 5.29 -1.97
CA SER A 23 -4.63 5.47 -0.93
C SER A 23 -4.35 6.67 -0.03
N SER A 24 -3.12 6.84 0.45
CA SER A 24 -2.72 7.99 1.28
C SER A 24 -2.94 9.33 0.57
N GLY A 25 -2.66 9.40 -0.73
CA GLY A 25 -2.97 10.58 -1.54
C GLY A 25 -4.47 10.90 -1.54
N HIS A 26 -5.31 9.88 -1.72
CA HIS A 26 -6.77 10.03 -1.73
C HIS A 26 -7.32 10.45 -0.36
N LEU A 27 -6.84 9.87 0.74
CA LEU A 27 -7.28 10.25 2.09
C LEU A 27 -6.93 11.71 2.41
N ILE A 28 -5.71 12.16 2.05
CA ILE A 28 -5.32 13.58 2.21
C ILE A 28 -6.21 14.49 1.37
N LEU A 29 -6.56 14.08 0.16
CA LEU A 29 -7.40 14.88 -0.75
C LEU A 29 -8.85 14.90 -0.30
N PHE A 30 -9.34 13.83 0.30
CA PHE A 30 -10.72 13.76 0.75
C PHE A 30 -11.07 14.90 1.70
N SER A 31 -10.26 15.15 2.72
CA SER A 31 -10.47 16.27 3.65
C SER A 31 -10.28 17.66 3.00
N LYS A 32 -9.47 17.75 1.93
CA LYS A 32 -9.24 19.02 1.22
C LYS A 32 -10.35 19.40 0.24
N PHE A 33 -11.03 18.41 -0.33
CA PHE A 33 -12.11 18.60 -1.32
C PHE A 33 -13.51 18.45 -0.74
N THR A 34 -13.62 18.10 0.53
CA THR A 34 -14.90 18.01 1.23
C THR A 34 -14.92 18.96 2.42
N SER A 35 -16.10 19.23 2.97
CA SER A 35 -16.26 20.00 4.22
C SER A 35 -15.92 19.16 5.48
N PHE A 36 -15.45 17.92 5.31
CA PHE A 36 -15.15 17.04 6.43
C PHE A 36 -13.77 17.36 7.01
N SER A 37 -13.68 17.31 8.34
CA SER A 37 -12.39 17.41 9.05
C SER A 37 -11.50 16.21 8.75
N ASP A 38 -10.17 16.39 8.87
CA ASP A 38 -9.20 15.30 8.79
C ASP A 38 -9.54 14.23 9.83
N GLN A 39 -9.52 12.97 9.43
CA GLN A 39 -9.89 11.81 10.24
C GLN A 39 -8.86 11.43 11.29
N GLY A 40 -7.64 11.90 11.15
CA GLY A 40 -6.52 11.61 12.05
C GLY A 40 -5.82 10.28 11.78
N LEU A 41 -4.58 10.20 12.29
CA LEU A 41 -3.69 9.06 12.04
C LEU A 41 -4.25 7.73 12.57
N ALA A 42 -4.92 7.75 13.72
CA ALA A 42 -5.45 6.53 14.36
C ALA A 42 -6.47 5.81 13.46
N LEU A 43 -7.39 6.57 12.87
CA LEU A 43 -8.38 6.01 11.96
C LEU A 43 -7.76 5.58 10.62
N ASP A 44 -6.82 6.36 10.09
CA ASP A 44 -6.09 5.98 8.88
C ASP A 44 -5.42 4.60 9.06
N VAL A 45 -4.69 4.41 10.16
CA VAL A 45 -4.02 3.14 10.46
C VAL A 45 -5.03 2.02 10.70
N ALA A 46 -6.14 2.28 11.38
CA ALA A 46 -7.20 1.30 11.58
C ALA A 46 -7.77 0.80 10.23
N MET A 47 -8.06 1.71 9.31
CA MET A 47 -8.51 1.33 7.96
C MET A 47 -7.46 0.53 7.19
N HIS A 48 -6.17 0.83 7.34
CA HIS A 48 -5.10 0.00 6.76
C HIS A 48 -5.05 -1.40 7.38
N VAL A 49 -5.30 -1.53 8.69
CA VAL A 49 -5.43 -2.85 9.36
C VAL A 49 -6.56 -3.66 8.74
N GLY A 50 -7.72 -3.05 8.48
CA GLY A 50 -8.81 -3.70 7.76
C GLY A 50 -8.38 -4.21 6.38
N SER A 51 -7.65 -3.38 5.64
CA SER A 51 -7.12 -3.77 4.32
C SER A 51 -6.16 -4.97 4.40
N ILE A 52 -5.29 -5.04 5.43
CA ILE A 52 -4.38 -6.18 5.60
C ILE A 52 -5.11 -7.47 5.98
N LEU A 53 -6.16 -7.40 6.77
CA LEU A 53 -6.99 -8.58 7.03
C LEU A 53 -7.55 -9.17 5.74
N ALA A 54 -7.92 -8.33 4.77
CA ALA A 54 -8.34 -8.79 3.44
C ALA A 54 -7.21 -9.52 2.68
N VAL A 55 -5.97 -9.01 2.74
CA VAL A 55 -4.79 -9.71 2.15
C VAL A 55 -4.56 -11.06 2.81
N ILE A 56 -4.63 -11.11 4.15
CA ILE A 56 -4.40 -12.35 4.92
C ILE A 56 -5.43 -13.41 4.53
N ILE A 57 -6.69 -13.02 4.39
CA ILE A 57 -7.76 -13.95 4.02
C ILE A 57 -7.63 -14.36 2.54
N TYR A 58 -7.40 -13.42 1.64
CA TYR A 58 -7.32 -13.72 0.21
C TYR A 58 -6.11 -14.61 -0.14
N PHE A 59 -4.96 -14.38 0.49
CA PHE A 59 -3.72 -15.14 0.28
C PHE A 59 -3.45 -16.13 1.42
N SER A 60 -4.49 -16.66 2.04
CA SER A 60 -4.37 -17.57 3.18
C SER A 60 -3.56 -18.83 2.87
N GLU A 61 -3.61 -19.32 1.62
CA GLU A 61 -2.80 -20.47 1.19
C GLU A 61 -1.30 -20.14 1.20
N GLU A 62 -0.91 -18.99 0.63
CA GLU A 62 0.47 -18.51 0.63
C GLU A 62 0.98 -18.28 2.06
N ILE A 63 0.15 -17.65 2.90
CA ILE A 63 0.50 -17.38 4.30
C ILE A 63 0.67 -18.69 5.07
N TRP A 64 -0.23 -19.65 4.88
CA TRP A 64 -0.11 -20.96 5.50
C TRP A 64 1.12 -21.71 5.02
N MET A 65 1.44 -21.62 3.73
CA MET A 65 2.68 -22.18 3.16
C MET A 65 3.93 -21.54 3.79
N MET A 66 3.94 -20.19 3.97
CA MET A 66 5.03 -19.48 4.66
C MET A 66 5.21 -19.97 6.10
N LEU A 67 4.12 -20.01 6.87
CA LEU A 67 4.15 -20.46 8.27
C LEU A 67 4.68 -21.87 8.40
N LYS A 68 4.15 -22.82 7.62
CA LYS A 68 4.66 -24.21 7.59
C LYS A 68 6.13 -24.27 7.17
N GLY A 69 6.52 -23.51 6.16
CA GLY A 69 7.89 -23.47 5.66
C GLY A 69 8.88 -22.99 6.71
N VAL A 70 8.54 -21.93 7.42
CA VAL A 70 9.40 -21.36 8.47
C VAL A 70 9.48 -22.29 9.68
N LEU A 71 8.37 -22.85 10.13
CA LEU A 71 8.36 -23.82 11.24
C LEU A 71 9.19 -25.06 10.89
N LYS A 72 9.06 -25.60 9.68
CA LYS A 72 9.84 -26.75 9.21
C LYS A 72 11.34 -26.48 9.16
N THR A 73 11.73 -25.22 8.94
CA THR A 73 13.14 -24.83 8.85
C THR A 73 13.67 -24.21 10.15
N TRP A 74 12.91 -24.28 11.25
CA TRP A 74 13.30 -23.75 12.58
C TRP A 74 13.71 -22.29 12.54
N LEU A 75 12.98 -21.46 11.79
CA LEU A 75 13.27 -20.05 11.57
C LEU A 75 14.62 -19.76 10.86
N ILE A 76 15.32 -20.78 10.40
CA ILE A 76 16.57 -20.61 9.64
C ILE A 76 16.22 -20.33 8.18
N PRO A 77 16.84 -19.30 7.55
CA PRO A 77 16.62 -19.00 6.14
C PRO A 77 16.91 -20.20 5.24
N ASN A 78 15.88 -20.69 4.57
CA ASN A 78 16.01 -21.79 3.63
C ASN A 78 15.34 -21.45 2.30
N PHE A 79 16.15 -21.08 1.31
CA PHE A 79 15.68 -20.68 -0.02
C PHE A 79 15.33 -21.87 -0.94
N LYS A 80 15.57 -23.10 -0.50
CA LYS A 80 15.12 -24.32 -1.20
C LYS A 80 13.67 -24.69 -0.86
N ASN A 81 13.20 -24.32 0.34
CA ASN A 81 11.80 -24.48 0.74
C ASN A 81 10.98 -23.28 0.28
N ALA A 82 9.95 -23.49 -0.52
CA ALA A 82 9.15 -22.40 -1.11
C ALA A 82 8.51 -21.48 -0.07
N GLY A 83 7.96 -22.02 1.02
CA GLY A 83 7.34 -21.23 2.09
C GLY A 83 8.36 -20.42 2.89
N SER A 84 9.46 -21.06 3.31
CA SER A 84 10.56 -20.37 4.00
C SER A 84 11.17 -19.30 3.11
N LYS A 85 11.38 -19.58 1.82
CA LYS A 85 11.87 -18.62 0.84
C LYS A 85 10.98 -17.40 0.77
N LEU A 86 9.66 -17.56 0.54
CA LEU A 86 8.72 -16.44 0.42
C LEU A 86 8.70 -15.59 1.70
N PHE A 87 8.67 -16.22 2.86
CA PHE A 87 8.74 -15.52 4.15
C PHE A 87 9.99 -14.64 4.25
N TRP A 88 11.17 -15.20 3.98
CA TRP A 88 12.42 -14.45 4.10
C TRP A 88 12.57 -13.37 3.04
N LEU A 89 12.01 -13.56 1.84
CA LEU A 89 11.95 -12.49 0.84
C LEU A 89 11.09 -11.31 1.32
N ILE A 90 9.95 -11.58 1.99
CA ILE A 90 9.10 -10.54 2.59
C ILE A 90 9.86 -9.84 3.72
N VAL A 91 10.52 -10.56 4.60
CA VAL A 91 11.34 -9.97 5.68
C VAL A 91 12.42 -9.06 5.09
N ILE A 92 13.22 -9.55 4.14
CA ILE A 92 14.30 -8.77 3.49
C ILE A 92 13.73 -7.51 2.82
N GLY A 93 12.61 -7.62 2.10
CA GLY A 93 11.98 -6.48 1.44
C GLY A 93 11.32 -5.48 2.40
N THR A 94 11.06 -5.89 3.65
CA THR A 94 10.47 -5.00 4.67
C THR A 94 11.54 -4.14 5.37
N ILE A 95 12.72 -4.69 5.62
CA ILE A 95 13.78 -4.04 6.41
C ILE A 95 14.10 -2.61 5.94
N PRO A 96 14.35 -2.32 4.64
CA PRO A 96 14.68 -0.97 4.20
C PRO A 96 13.61 0.05 4.55
N ALA A 97 12.33 -0.28 4.32
CA ALA A 97 11.21 0.62 4.58
C ALA A 97 11.01 0.89 6.09
N VAL A 98 11.24 -0.12 6.95
CA VAL A 98 11.17 0.06 8.40
C VAL A 98 12.31 0.98 8.87
N ILE A 99 13.54 0.77 8.43
CA ILE A 99 14.69 1.61 8.78
C ILE A 99 14.42 3.05 8.31
N ALA A 100 14.01 3.24 7.04
CA ALA A 100 13.72 4.56 6.51
C ALA A 100 12.57 5.26 7.26
N GLY A 101 11.50 4.54 7.58
CA GLY A 101 10.34 5.08 8.31
C GLY A 101 10.70 5.52 9.73
N LEU A 102 11.46 4.71 10.46
CA LEU A 102 11.95 5.05 11.81
C LEU A 102 12.88 6.27 11.77
N SER A 103 13.80 6.33 10.81
CA SER A 103 14.71 7.47 10.64
C SER A 103 13.95 8.76 10.30
N LEU A 104 12.95 8.69 9.43
CA LEU A 104 12.18 9.88 9.02
C LEU A 104 11.23 10.39 10.10
N LYS A 105 10.77 9.53 11.01
CA LYS A 105 9.90 9.94 12.13
C LYS A 105 10.54 11.06 12.97
N SER A 106 11.86 11.09 13.10
CA SER A 106 12.60 12.09 13.88
C SER A 106 12.75 13.45 13.20
N TYR A 107 12.51 13.55 11.86
CA TYR A 107 12.73 14.79 11.10
C TYR A 107 11.45 15.59 10.82
N GLY A 108 10.28 15.08 11.20
CA GLY A 108 8.99 15.70 10.86
C GLY A 108 8.70 15.67 9.36
N MET A 109 7.53 15.13 8.97
CA MET A 109 7.21 14.91 7.55
C MET A 109 5.96 15.69 7.09
N GLU A 110 5.52 16.68 7.88
CA GLU A 110 4.29 17.42 7.59
C GLU A 110 4.35 18.15 6.24
N TRP A 111 5.52 18.68 5.87
CA TRP A 111 5.74 19.33 4.59
C TRP A 111 5.54 18.43 3.38
N LEU A 112 5.71 17.10 3.51
CA LEU A 112 5.45 16.14 2.45
C LEU A 112 3.94 16.01 2.10
N ARG A 113 3.06 16.46 2.99
CA ARG A 113 1.60 16.46 2.76
C ARG A 113 1.12 17.65 1.91
N ASP A 114 2.01 18.50 1.40
CA ASP A 114 1.68 19.58 0.47
C ASP A 114 1.07 18.99 -0.82
N SER A 115 -0.04 19.57 -1.30
CA SER A 115 -0.76 19.08 -2.48
C SER A 115 0.10 19.09 -3.75
N ARG A 116 1.08 19.99 -3.84
CA ARG A 116 2.04 20.05 -4.95
C ARG A 116 2.94 18.82 -4.95
N ILE A 117 3.47 18.44 -3.79
CA ILE A 117 4.31 17.24 -3.65
C ILE A 117 3.47 16.01 -3.99
N VAL A 118 2.27 15.89 -3.42
CA VAL A 118 1.35 14.78 -3.71
C VAL A 118 1.01 14.72 -5.20
N GLY A 119 0.73 15.86 -5.84
CA GLY A 119 0.45 15.93 -7.27
C GLY A 119 1.63 15.44 -8.12
N TRP A 120 2.84 15.93 -7.86
CA TRP A 120 4.05 15.51 -8.58
C TRP A 120 4.39 14.03 -8.36
N THR A 121 4.21 13.51 -7.16
CA THR A 121 4.48 12.09 -6.87
C THR A 121 3.43 11.18 -7.51
N ILE A 122 2.15 11.53 -7.48
CA ILE A 122 1.10 10.78 -8.18
C ILE A 122 1.41 10.71 -9.67
N LEU A 123 1.70 11.85 -10.31
CA LEU A 123 1.98 11.95 -11.73
C LEU A 123 3.28 11.24 -12.10
N GLY A 124 4.39 11.58 -11.44
CA GLY A 124 5.72 11.06 -11.75
C GLY A 124 5.81 9.54 -11.60
N PHE A 125 5.36 8.99 -10.47
CA PHE A 125 5.35 7.54 -10.27
C PHE A 125 4.26 6.83 -11.09
N GLY A 126 3.25 7.54 -11.60
CA GLY A 126 2.35 7.03 -12.63
C GLY A 126 3.09 6.77 -13.96
N ILE A 127 3.92 7.72 -14.38
CA ILE A 127 4.77 7.59 -15.59
C ILE A 127 5.78 6.45 -15.40
N VAL A 128 6.44 6.37 -14.24
CA VAL A 128 7.43 5.31 -13.95
C VAL A 128 6.77 3.93 -13.98
N LEU A 129 5.55 3.78 -13.43
CA LEU A 129 4.78 2.54 -13.52
C LEU A 129 4.46 2.18 -14.99
N PHE A 130 4.08 3.16 -15.81
CA PHE A 130 3.82 2.94 -17.23
C PHE A 130 5.07 2.40 -17.95
N ILE A 131 6.22 3.03 -17.73
CA ILE A 131 7.51 2.62 -18.31
C ILE A 131 7.84 1.19 -17.86
N ALA A 132 7.76 0.90 -16.58
CA ALA A 132 8.04 -0.43 -16.03
C ALA A 132 7.10 -1.51 -16.60
N ASP A 133 5.81 -1.19 -16.75
CA ASP A 133 4.84 -2.14 -17.31
C ASP A 133 5.01 -2.40 -18.80
N LYS A 134 5.51 -1.42 -19.55
CA LYS A 134 5.81 -1.55 -20.98
C LYS A 134 7.15 -2.24 -21.25
N LEU A 135 8.20 -1.89 -20.51
CA LEU A 135 9.55 -2.41 -20.73
C LEU A 135 9.80 -3.73 -19.99
N GLY A 136 9.10 -3.96 -18.87
CA GLY A 136 9.28 -5.16 -18.05
C GLY A 136 8.88 -6.43 -18.79
N MET A 137 9.81 -7.38 -18.90
CA MET A 137 9.51 -8.74 -19.34
C MET A 137 8.48 -9.36 -18.41
N THR A 138 7.60 -10.24 -18.94
CA THR A 138 6.50 -10.83 -18.17
C THR A 138 6.73 -12.33 -18.01
N ILE A 139 7.88 -12.72 -17.43
CA ILE A 139 8.34 -14.11 -17.39
C ILE A 139 8.70 -14.62 -16.00
N ARG A 140 8.92 -13.74 -15.02
CA ARG A 140 9.34 -14.14 -13.68
C ARG A 140 8.15 -14.22 -12.73
N GLN A 141 8.09 -15.30 -11.96
CA GLN A 141 7.14 -15.51 -10.87
C GLN A 141 7.85 -15.31 -9.53
N ILE A 142 7.09 -15.20 -8.43
CA ILE A 142 7.64 -15.08 -7.07
C ILE A 142 8.68 -16.17 -6.77
N LYS A 143 8.47 -17.40 -7.25
CA LYS A 143 9.43 -18.51 -7.06
C LYS A 143 10.81 -18.24 -7.65
N HIS A 144 10.93 -17.34 -8.63
CA HIS A 144 12.20 -16.97 -9.27
C HIS A 144 12.92 -15.80 -8.59
N LEU A 145 12.27 -15.12 -7.63
CA LEU A 145 12.89 -14.02 -6.91
C LEU A 145 14.07 -14.49 -6.07
N THR A 146 15.09 -13.64 -6.03
CA THR A 146 16.27 -13.77 -5.16
C THR A 146 16.16 -12.83 -3.96
N ALA A 147 17.06 -12.98 -2.99
CA ALA A 147 17.16 -12.03 -1.87
C ALA A 147 17.51 -10.61 -2.35
N LEU A 148 18.32 -10.48 -3.40
CA LEU A 148 18.65 -9.19 -4.00
C LEU A 148 17.41 -8.54 -4.64
N ASP A 149 16.59 -9.31 -5.36
CA ASP A 149 15.34 -8.79 -5.93
C ASP A 149 14.41 -8.24 -4.81
N ALA A 150 14.26 -9.00 -3.72
CA ALA A 150 13.46 -8.57 -2.57
C ALA A 150 14.03 -7.29 -1.91
N LEU A 151 15.34 -7.20 -1.77
CA LEU A 151 16.01 -6.00 -1.25
C LEU A 151 15.77 -4.79 -2.17
N LEU A 152 15.87 -4.94 -3.48
CA LEU A 152 15.61 -3.86 -4.45
C LEU A 152 14.16 -3.39 -4.40
N ILE A 153 13.19 -4.33 -4.28
CA ILE A 153 11.78 -3.97 -4.08
C ILE A 153 11.60 -3.24 -2.74
N GLY A 154 12.28 -3.67 -1.69
CA GLY A 154 12.26 -3.03 -0.37
C GLY A 154 12.87 -1.63 -0.36
N LEU A 155 13.96 -1.41 -1.08
CA LEU A 155 14.55 -0.08 -1.28
C LEU A 155 13.60 0.83 -2.06
N ALA A 156 12.96 0.32 -3.11
CA ALA A 156 11.93 1.07 -3.82
C ALA A 156 10.74 1.40 -2.90
N GLN A 157 10.37 0.50 -1.99
CA GLN A 157 9.30 0.73 -1.00
C GLN A 157 9.58 1.94 -0.10
N CYS A 158 10.84 2.31 0.16
CA CYS A 158 11.17 3.52 0.94
C CYS A 158 10.59 4.79 0.30
N LEU A 159 10.46 4.85 -1.02
CA LEU A 159 9.85 5.98 -1.72
C LEU A 159 8.36 6.14 -1.40
N ALA A 160 7.71 5.07 -0.94
CA ALA A 160 6.31 5.11 -0.52
C ALA A 160 6.06 5.93 0.76
N LEU A 161 7.12 6.29 1.50
CA LEU A 161 7.04 7.22 2.62
C LEU A 161 6.67 8.64 2.16
N ILE A 162 6.88 8.96 0.88
CA ILE A 162 6.44 10.21 0.28
C ILE A 162 4.97 10.04 -0.16
N PRO A 163 4.01 10.83 0.40
CA PRO A 163 2.61 10.75 0.03
C PRO A 163 2.39 10.94 -1.48
N GLY A 164 1.44 10.21 -2.03
CA GLY A 164 1.19 10.21 -3.49
C GLY A 164 1.98 9.17 -4.29
N THR A 165 3.11 8.67 -3.78
CA THR A 165 3.91 7.65 -4.48
C THR A 165 3.12 6.37 -4.73
N SER A 166 2.31 5.91 -3.79
CA SER A 166 1.67 4.59 -3.73
C SER A 166 2.64 3.46 -3.39
N ARG A 167 2.49 2.86 -2.21
CA ARG A 167 3.32 1.72 -1.81
C ARG A 167 3.14 0.53 -2.75
N SER A 168 1.89 0.13 -2.99
CA SER A 168 1.59 -0.91 -3.98
C SER A 168 2.12 -0.54 -5.37
N GLY A 169 1.96 0.71 -5.79
CA GLY A 169 2.46 1.20 -7.07
C GLY A 169 3.98 1.07 -7.23
N ILE A 170 4.77 1.53 -6.26
CA ILE A 170 6.23 1.52 -6.39
C ILE A 170 6.82 0.11 -6.26
N THR A 171 6.27 -0.74 -5.38
CA THR A 171 6.72 -2.13 -5.24
C THR A 171 6.36 -2.97 -6.47
N ILE A 172 5.16 -2.77 -7.05
CA ILE A 172 4.78 -3.35 -8.34
C ILE A 172 5.72 -2.85 -9.44
N THR A 173 6.00 -1.55 -9.49
CA THR A 173 6.89 -0.95 -10.50
C THR A 173 8.28 -1.60 -10.48
N MET A 174 8.88 -1.74 -9.31
CA MET A 174 10.18 -2.40 -9.20
C MET A 174 10.08 -3.89 -9.58
N GLY A 175 9.05 -4.61 -9.13
CA GLY A 175 8.80 -5.99 -9.55
C GLY A 175 8.70 -6.13 -11.07
N ARG A 176 8.04 -5.17 -11.75
CA ARG A 176 7.96 -5.12 -13.22
C ARG A 176 9.33 -4.87 -13.88
N PHE A 177 10.13 -3.96 -13.37
CA PHE A 177 11.51 -3.75 -13.85
C PHE A 177 12.38 -4.99 -13.69
N LEU A 178 12.14 -5.78 -12.63
CA LEU A 178 12.82 -7.07 -12.41
C LEU A 178 12.25 -8.21 -13.28
N GLY A 179 11.31 -7.92 -14.17
CA GLY A 179 10.74 -8.88 -15.13
C GLY A 179 9.62 -9.77 -14.57
N MET A 180 9.02 -9.43 -13.44
CA MET A 180 7.91 -10.18 -12.87
C MET A 180 6.65 -10.07 -13.73
N GLU A 181 5.87 -11.15 -13.78
CA GLU A 181 4.50 -11.11 -14.30
C GLU A 181 3.67 -10.10 -13.48
N ARG A 182 2.73 -9.39 -14.15
CA ARG A 182 1.90 -8.36 -13.51
C ARG A 182 1.20 -8.83 -12.24
N ARG A 183 0.57 -10.02 -12.34
CA ARG A 183 -0.16 -10.63 -11.23
C ARG A 183 0.76 -11.03 -10.08
N GLU A 184 1.93 -11.55 -10.38
CA GLU A 184 2.94 -11.96 -9.39
C GLU A 184 3.56 -10.74 -8.69
N ALA A 185 3.83 -9.66 -9.43
CA ALA A 185 4.30 -8.40 -8.85
C ALA A 185 3.24 -7.80 -7.88
N ALA A 186 1.96 -7.79 -8.27
CA ALA A 186 0.87 -7.35 -7.40
C ALA A 186 0.72 -8.24 -6.16
N LYS A 187 0.76 -9.58 -6.32
CA LYS A 187 0.73 -10.53 -5.20
C LYS A 187 1.88 -10.28 -4.22
N PHE A 188 3.11 -10.17 -4.71
CA PHE A 188 4.27 -9.91 -3.85
C PHE A 188 4.16 -8.57 -3.12
N ALA A 189 3.72 -7.51 -3.80
CA ALA A 189 3.50 -6.19 -3.22
C ALA A 189 2.45 -6.22 -2.09
N MET A 190 1.35 -6.98 -2.24
CA MET A 190 0.32 -7.16 -1.22
C MET A 190 0.86 -7.95 -0.02
N LEU A 191 1.55 -9.07 -0.23
CA LEU A 191 2.16 -9.84 0.84
C LEU A 191 3.24 -9.03 1.59
N LEU A 192 4.03 -8.24 0.88
CA LEU A 192 5.05 -7.36 1.46
C LEU A 192 4.45 -6.26 2.35
N SER A 193 3.19 -5.90 2.15
CA SER A 193 2.50 -4.91 2.96
C SER A 193 2.13 -5.40 4.37
N ILE A 194 2.03 -6.72 4.57
CA ILE A 194 1.58 -7.29 5.85
C ILE A 194 2.47 -6.84 7.02
N PRO A 195 3.79 -7.07 7.03
CA PRO A 195 4.60 -6.74 8.19
C PRO A 195 4.66 -5.23 8.49
N THR A 196 4.64 -4.38 7.46
CA THR A 196 4.71 -2.93 7.64
C THR A 196 3.43 -2.36 8.26
N ILE A 197 2.25 -2.80 7.79
CA ILE A 197 0.97 -2.34 8.34
C ILE A 197 0.69 -2.96 9.71
N VAL A 198 1.05 -4.24 9.92
CA VAL A 198 0.92 -4.87 11.24
C VAL A 198 1.76 -4.11 12.29
N ALA A 199 3.00 -3.74 11.96
CA ALA A 199 3.83 -2.95 12.86
C ALA A 199 3.20 -1.58 13.19
N ALA A 200 2.69 -0.86 12.18
CA ALA A 200 1.98 0.40 12.39
C ALA A 200 0.70 0.22 13.23
N GLY A 201 -0.08 -0.83 12.93
CA GLY A 201 -1.31 -1.17 13.64
C GLY A 201 -1.09 -1.47 15.13
N ILE A 202 -0.01 -2.18 15.47
CA ILE A 202 0.35 -2.46 16.86
C ILE A 202 0.71 -1.16 17.59
N LEU A 203 1.54 -0.30 16.98
CA LEU A 203 1.98 0.95 17.61
C LEU A 203 0.79 1.89 17.86
N VAL A 204 -0.01 2.16 16.83
CA VAL A 204 -1.14 3.09 16.94
C VAL A 204 -2.30 2.48 17.73
N GLY A 205 -2.53 1.18 17.61
CA GLY A 205 -3.53 0.47 18.41
C GLY A 205 -3.22 0.51 19.91
N TRP A 206 -1.94 0.39 20.28
CA TRP A 206 -1.51 0.56 21.68
C TRP A 206 -1.74 1.99 22.19
N GLU A 207 -1.40 2.98 21.37
CA GLU A 207 -1.64 4.39 21.69
C GLU A 207 -3.13 4.66 21.89
N LEU A 208 -3.96 4.23 20.94
CA LEU A 208 -5.43 4.38 21.02
C LEU A 208 -6.02 3.69 22.26
N TYR A 209 -5.55 2.49 22.60
CA TYR A 209 -5.96 1.78 23.80
C TYR A 209 -5.59 2.55 25.06
N SER A 210 -4.39 3.14 25.10
CA SER A 210 -3.91 3.89 26.29
C SER A 210 -4.60 5.24 26.51
N THR A 211 -5.20 5.85 25.48
CA THR A 211 -6.01 7.07 25.62
C THR A 211 -7.34 6.82 26.35
N GLY A 212 -7.85 5.58 26.33
CA GLY A 212 -9.14 5.21 26.91
C GLY A 212 -10.37 5.84 26.23
N ASN A 213 -10.20 6.45 25.04
CA ASN A 213 -11.31 7.06 24.31
C ASN A 213 -12.15 5.99 23.60
N PHE A 214 -13.20 5.56 24.27
CA PHE A 214 -14.08 4.49 23.79
C PHE A 214 -14.73 4.80 22.44
N GLN A 215 -15.05 6.07 22.17
CA GLN A 215 -15.67 6.48 20.91
C GLN A 215 -14.70 6.35 19.72
N GLU A 216 -13.43 6.69 19.92
CA GLU A 216 -12.40 6.50 18.89
C GLU A 216 -12.14 5.01 18.61
N ILE A 217 -12.19 4.17 19.63
CA ILE A 217 -12.08 2.70 19.48
C ILE A 217 -13.23 2.16 18.62
N ILE A 218 -14.47 2.61 18.84
CA ILE A 218 -15.63 2.21 18.03
C ILE A 218 -15.40 2.61 16.57
N TYR A 219 -15.04 3.87 16.31
CA TYR A 219 -14.76 4.33 14.94
C TYR A 219 -13.61 3.55 14.27
N ALA A 220 -12.58 3.19 15.03
CA ALA A 220 -11.49 2.35 14.52
C ALA A 220 -11.99 0.95 14.13
N MET A 221 -12.81 0.31 14.95
CA MET A 221 -13.37 -1.02 14.66
C MET A 221 -14.30 -1.01 13.44
N ASP A 222 -15.15 0.01 13.32
CA ASP A 222 -16.01 0.20 12.14
C ASP A 222 -15.17 0.46 10.89
N GLY A 223 -14.12 1.30 11.01
CA GLY A 223 -13.17 1.59 9.94
C GLY A 223 -12.43 0.34 9.46
N ILE A 224 -11.97 -0.53 10.38
CA ILE A 224 -11.38 -1.83 10.08
C ILE A 224 -12.38 -2.68 9.28
N THR A 225 -13.62 -2.78 9.76
CA THR A 225 -14.64 -3.64 9.16
C THR A 225 -15.01 -3.19 7.75
N TYR A 226 -15.31 -1.91 7.57
CA TYR A 226 -15.67 -1.39 6.25
C TYR A 226 -14.49 -1.46 5.27
N SER A 227 -13.30 -1.06 5.70
CA SER A 227 -12.12 -1.14 4.85
C SER A 227 -11.79 -2.58 4.45
N PHE A 228 -11.96 -3.55 5.35
CA PHE A 228 -11.82 -4.98 5.03
C PHE A 228 -12.75 -5.41 3.89
N ILE A 229 -14.04 -5.05 3.96
CA ILE A 229 -15.04 -5.42 2.94
C ILE A 229 -14.67 -4.85 1.57
N PHE A 230 -14.33 -3.56 1.51
CA PHE A 230 -13.94 -2.93 0.25
C PHE A 230 -12.59 -3.44 -0.27
N SER A 231 -11.66 -3.76 0.61
CA SER A 231 -10.36 -4.29 0.24
C SER A 231 -10.41 -5.70 -0.34
N ILE A 232 -11.22 -6.60 0.23
CA ILE A 232 -11.35 -7.96 -0.32
C ILE A 232 -11.95 -7.91 -1.72
N LEU A 233 -12.91 -7.03 -1.97
CA LEU A 233 -13.47 -6.78 -3.30
C LEU A 233 -12.41 -6.24 -4.26
N ALA A 234 -11.65 -5.23 -3.82
CA ALA A 234 -10.59 -4.62 -4.64
C ALA A 234 -9.50 -5.63 -5.01
N ILE A 235 -9.06 -6.46 -4.06
CA ILE A 235 -8.06 -7.52 -4.31
C ILE A 235 -8.59 -8.51 -5.33
N TYR A 236 -9.84 -8.95 -5.18
CA TYR A 236 -10.46 -9.88 -6.12
C TYR A 236 -10.49 -9.31 -7.54
N ILE A 237 -10.94 -8.05 -7.68
CA ILE A 237 -11.06 -7.36 -8.98
C ILE A 237 -9.68 -7.20 -9.61
N ILE A 238 -8.68 -6.69 -8.89
CA ILE A 238 -7.35 -6.45 -9.48
C ILE A 238 -6.65 -7.77 -9.84
N MET A 239 -6.75 -8.80 -9.00
CA MET A 239 -6.14 -10.10 -9.27
C MET A 239 -6.81 -10.82 -10.46
N TRP A 240 -8.11 -10.60 -10.66
CA TRP A 240 -8.82 -11.06 -11.86
C TRP A 240 -8.42 -10.25 -13.10
N TRP A 241 -8.38 -8.91 -12.97
CA TRP A 241 -7.99 -7.99 -14.05
C TRP A 241 -6.59 -8.29 -14.60
N LEU A 242 -5.62 -8.46 -13.72
CA LEU A 242 -4.22 -8.67 -14.09
C LEU A 242 -3.93 -10.05 -14.71
N LYS A 243 -4.91 -10.95 -14.79
CA LYS A 243 -4.75 -12.20 -15.56
C LYS A 243 -4.57 -11.95 -17.06
N LYS A 244 -5.21 -10.90 -17.60
CA LYS A 244 -5.23 -10.63 -19.04
C LYS A 244 -4.96 -9.17 -19.40
N SER A 245 -4.86 -8.29 -18.42
CA SER A 245 -4.81 -6.83 -18.63
C SER A 245 -3.52 -6.21 -18.06
N THR A 246 -3.36 -4.93 -18.31
CA THR A 246 -2.17 -4.13 -17.94
C THR A 246 -2.51 -3.16 -16.80
N PHE A 247 -1.49 -2.46 -16.29
CA PHE A 247 -1.69 -1.38 -15.32
C PHE A 247 -2.12 -0.04 -15.96
N LEU A 248 -2.31 -0.01 -17.28
CA LEU A 248 -2.62 1.22 -18.03
C LEU A 248 -3.80 2.04 -17.49
N PRO A 249 -4.96 1.46 -17.09
CA PRO A 249 -6.06 2.26 -16.55
C PRO A 249 -5.68 3.02 -15.27
N PHE A 250 -4.88 2.40 -14.41
CA PHE A 250 -4.39 3.03 -13.17
C PHE A 250 -3.37 4.13 -13.48
N VAL A 251 -2.54 3.95 -14.51
CA VAL A 251 -1.63 4.98 -15.00
C VAL A 251 -2.41 6.19 -15.51
N ILE A 252 -3.38 5.98 -16.39
CA ILE A 252 -4.24 7.06 -16.94
C ILE A 252 -4.91 7.83 -15.80
N TYR A 253 -5.47 7.11 -14.83
CA TYR A 253 -6.06 7.72 -13.63
C TYR A 253 -5.06 8.59 -12.86
N ARG A 254 -3.85 8.10 -12.62
CA ARG A 254 -2.79 8.85 -11.93
C ARG A 254 -2.36 10.09 -12.71
N LEU A 255 -2.21 9.99 -14.02
CA LEU A 255 -1.85 11.14 -14.86
C LEU A 255 -2.94 12.22 -14.77
N PHE A 256 -4.21 11.81 -14.87
CA PHE A 256 -5.32 12.75 -14.76
C PHE A 256 -5.39 13.39 -13.36
N LEU A 257 -5.38 12.58 -12.29
CA LEU A 257 -5.45 13.07 -10.92
C LEU A 257 -4.26 13.96 -10.56
N GLY A 258 -3.03 13.53 -10.91
CA GLY A 258 -1.82 14.30 -10.62
C GLY A 258 -1.79 15.63 -11.36
N THR A 259 -2.19 15.66 -12.65
CA THR A 259 -2.30 16.90 -13.42
C THR A 259 -3.36 17.83 -12.82
N TYR A 260 -4.55 17.32 -12.48
CA TYR A 260 -5.60 18.09 -11.83
C TYR A 260 -5.12 18.72 -10.52
N LEU A 261 -4.43 17.95 -9.67
CA LEU A 261 -3.89 18.45 -8.41
C LEU A 261 -2.84 19.55 -8.60
N LEU A 262 -1.97 19.41 -9.59
CA LEU A 262 -0.97 20.44 -9.89
C LEU A 262 -1.62 21.71 -10.40
N LEU A 263 -2.56 21.62 -11.34
CA LEU A 263 -3.28 22.77 -11.86
C LEU A 263 -4.05 23.51 -10.75
N ASN A 264 -4.71 22.78 -9.84
CA ASN A 264 -5.38 23.36 -8.68
C ASN A 264 -4.39 23.99 -7.70
N SER A 265 -3.28 23.31 -7.38
CA SER A 265 -2.29 23.79 -6.40
C SER A 265 -1.49 25.00 -6.88
N TYR A 266 -1.37 25.19 -8.20
CA TYR A 266 -0.73 26.37 -8.80
C TYR A 266 -1.72 27.47 -9.18
N GLY A 267 -3.02 27.30 -8.87
CA GLY A 267 -4.03 28.34 -9.08
C GLY A 267 -4.54 28.48 -10.53
N TYR A 268 -4.29 27.50 -11.39
CA TYR A 268 -4.80 27.50 -12.77
C TYR A 268 -6.27 27.08 -12.86
N ILE A 269 -6.78 26.41 -11.83
CA ILE A 269 -8.18 25.98 -11.71
C ILE A 269 -8.69 26.42 -10.33
N GLU A 270 -9.89 27.01 -10.27
CA GLU A 270 -10.51 27.41 -9.00
C GLU A 270 -10.76 26.18 -8.10
N LYS A 271 -10.66 26.43 -6.78
CA LYS A 271 -11.09 25.43 -5.79
C LYS A 271 -12.60 25.28 -5.89
N PHE A 272 -13.07 24.06 -6.13
CA PHE A 272 -14.49 23.74 -5.97
C PHE A 272 -14.89 23.82 -4.51
#